data_432519b82300add1473ffbbcc94ea767
#
_entry.id   432519b82300add1473ffbbcc94ea767
#
_cell.length_a   1.000
_cell.length_b   1.000
_cell.length_c   1.000
_cell.angle_alpha   90.00
_cell.angle_beta   90.00
_cell.angle_gamma   90.00
#
_symmetry.space_group_name_H-M   'P 1'
#
loop_
_entity.id
_entity.type
_entity.pdbx_description
1 polymer ?
#
loop_
_entity_poly.entity_id
_entity_poly.type
_entity_poly.pdbx_seq_one_letter_code
_entity_poly.pdbx_strand_id
1 'polypeptide(L)'
;MSLLSRLNDDMKTAMKAKDKESLQVIRMIKSSIQNEQIKEGHDLTEEEELTMLSREMKQRRDSLHEFEEAGRDDLAEKVKSEIVIVEKYMPEQLSDEEIRQLVQEAITQTGASSMKEFGKVMGAIMPKVKGKADGNQVNAIVKELLQS
;
A
#
# COMPACT_ATOMS: atom_id res chain seq x y z
N MET A 1 -2.94 -13.08 -15.89
CA MET A 1 -2.88 -11.77 -16.57
C MET A 1 -1.90 -10.86 -15.83
N SER A 2 -0.97 -10.26 -16.54
CA SER A 2 0.02 -9.36 -15.93
C SER A 2 -0.63 -8.05 -15.46
N LEU A 3 0.05 -7.37 -14.54
CA LEU A 3 -0.41 -6.05 -14.07
C LEU A 3 -0.54 -5.07 -15.24
N LEU A 4 0.44 -5.05 -16.13
CA LEU A 4 0.43 -4.15 -17.29
C LEU A 4 -0.76 -4.43 -18.21
N SER A 5 -1.09 -5.70 -18.44
CA SER A 5 -2.28 -6.09 -19.23
C SER A 5 -3.56 -5.61 -18.57
N ARG A 6 -3.69 -5.78 -17.26
CA ARG A 6 -4.86 -5.29 -16.51
C ARG A 6 -4.98 -3.79 -16.61
N LEU A 7 -3.88 -3.07 -16.45
CA LEU A 7 -3.87 -1.61 -16.57
C LEU A 7 -4.27 -1.15 -17.97
N ASN A 8 -3.80 -1.83 -19.00
CA ASN A 8 -4.16 -1.50 -20.39
C ASN A 8 -5.65 -1.72 -20.64
N ASP A 9 -6.21 -2.82 -20.15
CA ASP A 9 -7.64 -3.11 -20.29
C ASP A 9 -8.49 -2.08 -19.53
N ASP A 10 -8.10 -1.78 -18.31
CA ASP A 10 -8.80 -0.80 -17.46
C ASP A 10 -8.70 0.61 -18.04
N MET A 11 -7.56 0.93 -18.69
CA MET A 11 -7.40 2.20 -19.38
C MET A 11 -8.42 2.35 -20.51
N LYS A 12 -8.61 1.30 -21.32
CA LYS A 12 -9.61 1.29 -22.38
C LYS A 12 -11.02 1.48 -21.81
N THR A 13 -11.32 0.78 -20.74
CA THR A 13 -12.61 0.89 -20.06
C THR A 13 -12.83 2.32 -19.54
N ALA A 14 -11.83 2.91 -18.90
CA ALA A 14 -11.90 4.27 -18.38
C ALA A 14 -12.08 5.29 -19.50
N MET A 15 -11.41 5.08 -20.64
CA MET A 15 -11.58 5.94 -21.81
C MET A 15 -13.00 5.90 -22.36
N LYS A 16 -13.57 4.69 -22.48
CA LYS A 16 -14.95 4.51 -22.95
C LYS A 16 -15.97 5.13 -22.00
N ALA A 17 -15.72 5.02 -20.69
CA ALA A 17 -16.59 5.57 -19.65
C ALA A 17 -16.36 7.08 -19.44
N LYS A 18 -15.37 7.67 -20.08
CA LYS A 18 -14.93 9.06 -19.89
C LYS A 18 -14.57 9.35 -18.43
N ASP A 19 -14.03 8.34 -17.75
CA ASP A 19 -13.56 8.43 -16.37
C ASP A 19 -12.13 8.97 -16.36
N LYS A 20 -12.03 10.29 -16.35
CA LYS A 20 -10.74 10.99 -16.43
C LYS A 20 -9.84 10.71 -15.23
N GLU A 21 -10.43 10.58 -14.06
CA GLU A 21 -9.67 10.33 -12.82
C GLU A 21 -9.00 8.96 -12.84
N SER A 22 -9.77 7.91 -13.14
CA SER A 22 -9.21 6.57 -13.27
C SER A 22 -8.15 6.50 -14.36
N LEU A 23 -8.40 7.16 -15.49
CA LEU A 23 -7.45 7.20 -16.61
C LEU A 23 -6.13 7.85 -16.18
N GLN A 24 -6.18 8.94 -15.45
CA GLN A 24 -4.99 9.63 -14.96
C GLN A 24 -4.17 8.75 -14.02
N VAL A 25 -4.83 8.13 -13.03
CA VAL A 25 -4.16 7.25 -12.07
C VAL A 25 -3.54 6.04 -12.76
N ILE A 26 -4.27 5.41 -13.68
CA ILE A 26 -3.77 4.25 -14.44
C ILE A 26 -2.54 4.64 -15.25
N ARG A 27 -2.55 5.79 -15.89
CA ARG A 27 -1.39 6.29 -16.63
C ARG A 27 -0.18 6.52 -15.74
N MET A 28 -0.40 7.05 -14.54
CA MET A 28 0.67 7.25 -13.56
C MET A 28 1.28 5.93 -13.13
N ILE A 29 0.45 4.92 -12.85
CA ILE A 29 0.94 3.58 -12.46
C ILE A 29 1.73 2.96 -13.61
N LYS A 30 1.24 3.05 -14.84
CA LYS A 30 1.95 2.54 -16.03
C LYS A 30 3.32 3.19 -16.18
N SER A 31 3.38 4.52 -16.00
CA SER A 31 4.65 5.25 -16.07
C SER A 31 5.62 4.78 -14.99
N SER A 32 5.12 4.54 -13.79
CA SER A 32 5.95 4.02 -12.69
C SER A 32 6.50 2.63 -13.01
N ILE A 33 5.68 1.75 -13.61
CA ILE A 33 6.14 0.42 -14.04
C ILE A 33 7.25 0.57 -15.08
N GLN A 34 7.04 1.38 -16.09
CA GLN A 34 8.02 1.58 -17.17
C GLN A 34 9.33 2.14 -16.63
N ASN A 35 9.27 3.09 -15.73
CA ASN A 35 10.46 3.66 -15.10
C ASN A 35 11.23 2.62 -14.27
N GLU A 36 10.51 1.78 -13.51
CA GLU A 36 11.15 0.72 -12.75
C GLU A 36 11.76 -0.36 -13.66
N GLN A 37 11.09 -0.70 -14.76
CA GLN A 37 11.64 -1.64 -15.75
C GLN A 37 12.94 -1.14 -16.36
N ILE A 38 13.01 0.16 -16.66
CA ILE A 38 14.22 0.78 -17.18
C ILE A 38 15.34 0.72 -16.13
N LYS A 39 15.00 1.03 -14.89
CA LYS A 39 15.95 1.03 -13.77
C LYS A 39 16.51 -0.37 -13.49
N GLU A 40 15.63 -1.37 -13.46
CA GLU A 40 16.01 -2.75 -13.17
C GLU A 40 16.61 -3.48 -14.38
N GLY A 41 16.31 -3.03 -15.59
CA GLY A 41 16.82 -3.63 -16.82
C GLY A 41 16.07 -4.88 -17.25
N HIS A 42 14.92 -5.16 -16.67
CA HIS A 42 14.07 -6.30 -17.01
C HIS A 42 12.60 -6.00 -16.69
N ASP A 43 11.70 -6.87 -17.15
CA ASP A 43 10.29 -6.78 -16.78
C ASP A 43 10.15 -7.06 -15.29
N LEU A 44 9.23 -6.34 -14.64
CA LEU A 44 9.03 -6.45 -13.19
C LEU A 44 8.45 -7.82 -12.82
N THR A 45 9.00 -8.41 -11.76
CA THR A 45 8.41 -9.57 -11.11
C THR A 45 7.17 -9.16 -10.32
N GLU A 46 6.35 -10.12 -9.91
CA GLU A 46 5.17 -9.84 -9.08
C GLU A 46 5.56 -9.14 -7.78
N GLU A 47 6.67 -9.55 -7.17
CA GLU A 47 7.18 -8.91 -5.95
C GLU A 47 7.60 -7.47 -6.19
N GLU A 48 8.27 -7.21 -7.30
CA GLU A 48 8.69 -5.86 -7.68
C GLU A 48 7.48 -4.98 -7.99
N GLU A 49 6.46 -5.52 -8.66
CA GLU A 49 5.20 -4.83 -8.91
C GLU A 49 4.51 -4.45 -7.60
N LEU A 50 4.46 -5.38 -6.65
CA LEU A 50 3.85 -5.12 -5.34
C LEU A 50 4.62 -4.06 -4.56
N THR A 51 5.93 -4.08 -4.61
CA THR A 51 6.78 -3.06 -3.96
C THR A 51 6.50 -1.68 -4.54
N MET A 52 6.40 -1.58 -5.86
CA MET A 52 6.08 -0.32 -6.54
C MET A 52 4.68 0.18 -6.18
N LEU A 53 3.68 -0.71 -6.22
CA LEU A 53 2.30 -0.34 -5.84
C LEU A 53 2.21 0.09 -4.38
N SER A 54 2.93 -0.58 -3.49
CA SER A 54 2.97 -0.21 -2.07
C SER A 54 3.55 1.19 -1.87
N ARG A 55 4.57 1.54 -2.64
CA ARG A 55 5.17 2.88 -2.63
C ARG A 55 4.18 3.93 -3.11
N GLU A 56 3.48 3.66 -4.21
CA GLU A 56 2.44 4.54 -4.75
C GLU A 56 1.33 4.77 -3.71
N MET A 57 0.92 3.70 -3.04
CA MET A 57 -0.10 3.78 -2.01
C MET A 57 0.36 4.60 -0.81
N LYS A 58 1.59 4.35 -0.35
CA LYS A 58 2.15 5.07 0.80
C LYS A 58 2.24 6.57 0.52
N GLN A 59 2.71 6.96 -0.65
CA GLN A 59 2.81 8.37 -1.03
C GLN A 59 1.43 9.05 -0.97
N ARG A 60 0.39 8.35 -1.44
CA ARG A 60 -0.97 8.90 -1.42
C ARG A 60 -1.53 8.99 -0.01
N ARG A 61 -1.27 8.01 0.83
CA ARG A 61 -1.69 8.07 2.25
C ARG A 61 -1.00 9.19 3.00
N ASP A 62 0.29 9.39 2.75
CA ASP A 62 1.04 10.49 3.35
C ASP A 62 0.49 11.85 2.89
N SER A 63 0.21 11.98 1.59
CA SER A 63 -0.41 13.20 1.04
C SER A 63 -1.78 13.45 1.62
N LEU A 64 -2.59 12.40 1.76
CA LEU A 64 -3.92 12.50 2.36
C LEU A 64 -3.85 13.07 3.77
N HIS A 65 -2.94 12.52 4.58
CA HIS A 65 -2.74 12.97 5.95
C HIS A 65 -2.36 14.46 6.00
N GLU A 66 -1.42 14.87 5.15
CA GLU A 66 -0.99 16.27 5.06
C GLU A 66 -2.12 17.21 4.66
N PHE A 67 -2.93 16.81 3.68
CA PHE A 67 -4.07 17.63 3.23
C PHE A 67 -5.16 17.72 4.28
N GLU A 68 -5.44 16.64 4.99
CA GLU A 68 -6.40 16.63 6.08
C GLU A 68 -5.95 17.56 7.22
N GLU A 69 -4.69 17.50 7.60
CA GLU A 69 -4.13 18.36 8.64
C GLU A 69 -4.12 19.83 8.23
N ALA A 70 -3.94 20.11 6.95
CA ALA A 70 -3.95 21.47 6.42
C ALA A 70 -5.39 22.01 6.17
N GLY A 71 -6.42 21.20 6.41
CA GLY A 71 -7.80 21.59 6.16
C GLY A 71 -8.16 21.69 4.68
N ARG A 72 -7.37 21.07 3.81
CA ARG A 72 -7.60 21.10 2.36
C ARG A 72 -8.46 19.90 1.94
N ASP A 73 -9.74 19.97 2.29
CA ASP A 73 -10.71 18.88 2.02
C ASP A 73 -10.86 18.57 0.54
N ASP A 74 -10.74 19.57 -0.32
CA ASP A 74 -10.79 19.42 -1.78
C ASP A 74 -9.69 18.49 -2.28
N LEU A 75 -8.46 18.70 -1.83
CA LEU A 75 -7.31 17.88 -2.21
C LEU A 75 -7.34 16.52 -1.52
N ALA A 76 -7.81 16.46 -0.27
CA ALA A 76 -7.97 15.23 0.48
C ALA A 76 -8.95 14.28 -0.22
N GLU A 77 -10.10 14.77 -0.67
CA GLU A 77 -11.09 13.96 -1.38
C GLU A 77 -10.55 13.39 -2.70
N LYS A 78 -9.77 14.19 -3.43
CA LYS A 78 -9.13 13.74 -4.65
C LYS A 78 -8.18 12.58 -4.38
N VAL A 79 -7.33 12.71 -3.34
CA VAL A 79 -6.37 11.65 -2.99
C VAL A 79 -7.11 10.39 -2.52
N LYS A 80 -8.20 10.52 -1.77
CA LYS A 80 -9.02 9.36 -1.37
C LYS A 80 -9.53 8.58 -2.58
N SER A 81 -10.01 9.29 -3.60
CA SER A 81 -10.46 8.66 -4.84
C SER A 81 -9.33 7.94 -5.56
N GLU A 82 -8.14 8.54 -5.60
CA GLU A 82 -6.96 7.91 -6.19
C GLU A 82 -6.56 6.64 -5.43
N ILE A 83 -6.63 6.65 -4.11
CA ILE A 83 -6.34 5.49 -3.25
C ILE A 83 -7.26 4.32 -3.61
N VAL A 84 -8.55 4.58 -3.78
CA VAL A 84 -9.53 3.55 -4.17
C VAL A 84 -9.12 2.88 -5.49
N ILE A 85 -8.64 3.67 -6.44
CA ILE A 85 -8.21 3.15 -7.75
C ILE A 85 -6.95 2.29 -7.61
N VAL A 86 -5.96 2.74 -6.86
CA VAL A 86 -4.72 1.99 -6.64
C VAL A 86 -5.00 0.68 -5.89
N GLU A 87 -5.91 0.69 -4.93
CA GLU A 87 -6.29 -0.51 -4.16
C GLU A 87 -6.78 -1.66 -5.03
N LYS A 88 -7.37 -1.37 -6.18
CA LYS A 88 -7.84 -2.40 -7.12
C LYS A 88 -6.71 -3.30 -7.63
N TYR A 89 -5.49 -2.79 -7.63
CA TYR A 89 -4.31 -3.51 -8.11
C TYR A 89 -3.49 -4.12 -6.98
N MET A 90 -3.83 -3.81 -5.73
CA MET A 90 -3.18 -4.34 -4.54
C MET A 90 -3.83 -5.65 -4.10
N PRO A 91 -3.12 -6.51 -3.35
CA PRO A 91 -3.75 -7.63 -2.68
C PRO A 91 -4.86 -7.15 -1.74
N GLU A 92 -5.76 -8.07 -1.35
CA GLU A 92 -6.81 -7.76 -0.38
C GLU A 92 -6.17 -7.20 0.89
N GLN A 93 -6.65 -6.04 1.34
CA GLN A 93 -6.10 -5.38 2.51
C GLN A 93 -6.61 -6.03 3.79
N LEU A 94 -5.71 -6.12 4.76
CA LEU A 94 -6.04 -6.72 6.07
C LEU A 94 -6.83 -5.72 6.91
N SER A 95 -7.82 -6.23 7.65
CA SER A 95 -8.55 -5.46 8.64
C SER A 95 -7.67 -5.21 9.86
N ASP A 96 -8.06 -4.24 10.69
CA ASP A 96 -7.36 -3.96 11.95
C ASP A 96 -7.27 -5.22 12.83
N GLU A 97 -8.37 -5.96 12.91
CA GLU A 97 -8.43 -7.21 13.69
C GLU A 97 -7.46 -8.27 13.16
N GLU A 98 -7.41 -8.44 11.84
CA GLU A 98 -6.49 -9.38 11.21
C GLU A 98 -5.03 -9.01 11.47
N ILE A 99 -4.70 -7.71 11.40
CA ILE A 99 -3.37 -7.22 11.71
C ILE A 99 -3.02 -7.51 13.17
N ARG A 100 -3.96 -7.26 14.09
CA ARG A 100 -3.76 -7.53 15.52
C ARG A 100 -3.46 -9.00 15.78
N GLN A 101 -4.17 -9.91 15.12
CA GLN A 101 -3.92 -11.34 15.24
C GLN A 101 -2.51 -11.71 14.77
N LEU A 102 -2.09 -11.19 13.61
CA LEU A 102 -0.76 -11.45 13.07
C LEU A 102 0.34 -10.89 13.98
N VAL A 103 0.14 -9.69 14.51
CA VAL A 103 1.07 -9.08 15.45
C VAL A 103 1.17 -9.91 16.73
N GLN A 104 0.03 -10.36 17.26
CA GLN A 104 0.02 -11.19 18.47
C GLN A 104 0.78 -12.50 18.26
N GLU A 105 0.59 -13.14 17.11
CA GLU A 105 1.34 -14.33 16.73
C GLU A 105 2.85 -14.05 16.66
N ALA A 106 3.23 -12.92 16.07
CA ALA A 106 4.64 -12.53 15.96
C ALA A 106 5.25 -12.28 17.35
N ILE A 107 4.51 -11.64 18.25
CA ILE A 107 4.95 -11.42 19.64
C ILE A 107 5.18 -12.77 20.32
N THR A 108 4.24 -13.69 20.17
CA THR A 108 4.33 -15.03 20.77
C THR A 108 5.54 -15.80 20.20
N GLN A 109 5.72 -15.78 18.89
CA GLN A 109 6.81 -16.51 18.22
C GLN A 109 8.19 -15.95 18.56
N THR A 110 8.31 -14.63 18.71
CA THR A 110 9.60 -13.99 19.04
C THR A 110 9.87 -13.96 20.54
N GLY A 111 8.86 -14.25 21.36
CA GLY A 111 8.99 -14.18 22.82
C GLY A 111 9.10 -12.74 23.34
N ALA A 112 8.69 -11.75 22.53
CA ALA A 112 8.78 -10.34 22.90
C ALA A 112 7.89 -10.00 24.08
N SER A 113 8.41 -9.21 25.02
CA SER A 113 7.68 -8.83 26.22
C SER A 113 7.68 -7.32 26.50
N SER A 114 8.43 -6.55 25.73
CA SER A 114 8.54 -5.10 25.93
C SER A 114 8.89 -4.36 24.64
N MET A 115 8.82 -3.04 24.70
CA MET A 115 9.20 -2.16 23.60
C MET A 115 10.64 -2.30 23.14
N LYS A 116 11.51 -2.86 23.97
CA LYS A 116 12.90 -3.13 23.59
C LYS A 116 13.00 -4.12 22.44
N GLU A 117 11.99 -4.93 22.25
CA GLU A 117 11.94 -5.96 21.21
C GLU A 117 11.06 -5.54 20.01
N PHE A 118 10.68 -4.26 19.95
CA PHE A 118 9.86 -3.70 18.89
C PHE A 118 10.40 -4.04 17.49
N GLY A 119 11.70 -3.80 17.26
CA GLY A 119 12.33 -4.08 15.96
C GLY A 119 12.29 -5.55 15.58
N LYS A 120 12.39 -6.43 16.55
CA LYS A 120 12.33 -7.88 16.34
C LYS A 120 10.93 -8.31 15.89
N VAL A 121 9.89 -7.78 16.54
CA VAL A 121 8.49 -8.04 16.16
C VAL A 121 8.20 -7.46 14.78
N MET A 122 8.63 -6.23 14.51
CA MET A 122 8.44 -5.61 13.20
C MET A 122 9.12 -6.41 12.09
N GLY A 123 10.32 -6.91 12.32
CA GLY A 123 11.04 -7.75 11.37
C GLY A 123 10.31 -9.05 11.07
N ALA A 124 9.60 -9.61 12.05
CA ALA A 124 8.84 -10.85 11.89
C ALA A 124 7.50 -10.61 11.17
N ILE A 125 6.85 -9.45 11.40
CA ILE A 125 5.51 -9.18 10.87
C ILE A 125 5.53 -8.56 9.46
N MET A 126 6.52 -7.74 9.14
CA MET A 126 6.54 -7.00 7.88
C MET A 126 6.42 -7.87 6.63
N PRO A 127 7.13 -9.01 6.50
CA PRO A 127 6.96 -9.88 5.33
C PRO A 127 5.54 -10.42 5.16
N LYS A 128 4.81 -10.60 6.27
CA LYS A 128 3.45 -11.15 6.27
C LYS A 128 2.39 -10.13 5.84
N VAL A 129 2.67 -8.84 6.05
CA VAL A 129 1.71 -7.76 5.80
C VAL A 129 2.10 -6.87 4.62
N LYS A 130 3.23 -7.13 3.98
CA LYS A 130 3.74 -6.31 2.88
C LYS A 130 2.69 -6.20 1.77
N GLY A 131 2.31 -4.97 1.43
CA GLY A 131 1.30 -4.69 0.42
C GLY A 131 -0.13 -4.95 0.86
N LYS A 132 -0.35 -5.50 2.06
CA LYS A 132 -1.68 -5.83 2.61
C LYS A 132 -2.11 -4.91 3.73
N ALA A 133 -1.20 -4.13 4.28
CA ALA A 133 -1.46 -3.20 5.37
C ALA A 133 -0.54 -2.00 5.29
N ASP A 134 -0.99 -0.88 5.86
CA ASP A 134 -0.18 0.31 6.00
C ASP A 134 0.87 0.08 7.10
N GLY A 135 2.15 0.33 6.78
CA GLY A 135 3.23 0.20 7.75
C GLY A 135 3.03 1.03 9.00
N ASN A 136 2.44 2.22 8.87
CA ASN A 136 2.15 3.08 10.02
C ASN A 136 1.10 2.46 10.94
N GLN A 137 0.08 1.82 10.37
CA GLN A 137 -0.95 1.13 11.13
C GLN A 137 -0.36 -0.08 11.88
N VAL A 138 0.45 -0.88 11.20
CA VAL A 138 1.13 -2.03 11.79
C VAL A 138 2.03 -1.57 12.94
N ASN A 139 2.80 -0.53 12.73
CA ASN A 139 3.68 0.07 13.73
C ASN A 139 2.91 0.46 14.99
N ALA A 140 1.79 1.16 14.83
CA ALA A 140 0.94 1.59 15.95
C ALA A 140 0.38 0.40 16.73
N ILE A 141 -0.05 -0.64 16.04
CA ILE A 141 -0.59 -1.86 16.68
C ILE A 141 0.49 -2.60 17.44
N VAL A 142 1.69 -2.74 16.85
CA VAL A 142 2.81 -3.39 17.55
C VAL A 142 3.16 -2.65 18.84
N LYS A 143 3.25 -1.32 18.78
CA LYS A 143 3.51 -0.50 19.96
C LYS A 143 2.44 -0.69 21.04
N GLU A 144 1.18 -0.65 20.63
CA GLU A 144 0.05 -0.82 21.55
C GLU A 144 0.11 -2.18 22.27
N LEU A 145 0.34 -3.26 21.53
CA LEU A 145 0.35 -4.62 22.09
C LEU A 145 1.59 -4.89 22.92
N LEU A 146 2.72 -4.26 22.63
CA LEU A 146 3.94 -4.41 23.44
C LEU A 146 3.92 -3.57 24.71
N GLN A 147 3.10 -2.52 24.76
CA GLN A 147 2.97 -1.63 25.91
C GLN A 147 1.90 -2.11 26.91
N SER A 148 1.03 -3.00 26.50
CA SER A 148 -0.06 -3.49 27.35
C SER A 148 0.34 -4.64 28.27
#